data_cab55cfecf12f52742ef9d955f6602c1
#
_entry.id   cab55cfecf12f52742ef9d955f6602c1
#
_cell.length_a   1.000
_cell.length_b   1.000
_cell.length_c   1.000
_cell.angle_alpha   90.00
_cell.angle_beta   90.00
_cell.angle_gamma   90.00
#
_symmetry.space_group_name_H-M   'P 1'
#
loop_
_entity.id
_entity.type
_entity.pdbx_description
1 polymer ?
#
loop_
_entity_poly.entity_id
_entity_poly.type
_entity_poly.pdbx_seq_one_letter_code
_entity_poly.pdbx_strand_id
1 'polypeptide(L)'
;MKTFKKIATVQAKLFQKGDEDGFMHPDGFIGAMEDFRYNIESKVIPYVSTLENQHHFGRFGEYYLCVGIKGEKWLVEKEIFESTYEEVKTK
;
A
#
# COMPACT_ATOMS: atom_id res chain seq x y z
N MET A 1 27.49 11.92 15.03
CA MET A 1 26.15 11.94 14.36
C MET A 1 25.11 12.41 15.36
N LYS A 2 24.10 13.10 14.86
CA LYS A 2 22.96 13.50 15.68
C LYS A 2 21.82 12.50 15.47
N THR A 3 21.01 12.30 16.49
CA THR A 3 19.85 11.42 16.42
C THR A 3 18.60 12.25 16.15
N PHE A 4 17.78 11.79 15.19
CA PHE A 4 16.55 12.48 14.85
C PHE A 4 15.35 11.57 15.11
N LYS A 5 14.28 12.17 15.57
CA LYS A 5 13.03 11.49 15.79
C LYS A 5 12.03 11.95 14.75
N LYS A 6 11.32 11.01 14.13
CA LYS A 6 10.25 11.36 13.20
C LYS A 6 9.07 11.93 13.99
N ILE A 7 8.67 13.14 13.65
CA ILE A 7 7.58 13.82 14.35
C ILE A 7 6.30 13.88 13.55
N ALA A 8 6.36 13.56 12.24
CA ALA A 8 5.17 13.56 11.40
C ALA A 8 4.37 12.28 11.62
N THR A 9 3.06 12.41 11.69
CA THR A 9 2.17 11.25 11.74
C THR A 9 1.79 10.82 10.33
N VAL A 10 1.33 9.57 10.19
CA VAL A 10 0.79 9.05 8.94
C VAL A 10 -0.63 8.57 9.20
N GLN A 11 -1.45 8.64 8.17
CA GLN A 11 -2.75 7.98 8.21
C GLN A 11 -2.57 6.59 7.62
N ALA A 12 -3.26 5.62 8.17
CA ALA A 12 -3.12 4.24 7.71
C ALA A 12 -4.42 3.48 7.88
N LYS A 13 -4.61 2.52 7.00
CA LYS A 13 -5.73 1.60 7.06
C LYS A 13 -5.27 0.27 6.47
N LEU A 14 -5.98 -0.80 6.81
CA LEU A 14 -5.70 -2.08 6.18
C LEU A 14 -6.00 -1.97 4.68
N PHE A 15 -5.07 -2.42 3.85
CA PHE A 15 -5.21 -2.36 2.41
C PHE A 15 -6.31 -3.31 1.95
N GLN A 16 -7.32 -2.79 1.28
CA GLN A 16 -8.50 -3.54 0.88
C GLN A 16 -8.85 -3.24 -0.57
N LYS A 17 -9.66 -4.11 -1.16
CA LYS A 17 -10.14 -3.92 -2.52
C LYS A 17 -10.85 -2.56 -2.63
N GLY A 18 -10.47 -1.81 -3.65
CA GLY A 18 -10.93 -0.45 -3.87
C GLY A 18 -9.86 0.59 -3.53
N ASP A 19 -8.84 0.22 -2.76
CA ASP A 19 -7.76 1.12 -2.39
C ASP A 19 -6.61 1.12 -3.40
N GLU A 20 -6.59 0.14 -4.29
CA GLU A 20 -5.48 -0.04 -5.23
C GLU A 20 -5.52 1.00 -6.35
N ASP A 21 -4.34 1.31 -6.88
CA ASP A 21 -4.22 2.14 -8.08
C ASP A 21 -4.27 1.30 -9.35
N GLY A 22 -4.00 0.00 -9.24
CA GLY A 22 -4.06 -0.93 -10.35
C GLY A 22 -3.57 -2.29 -9.94
N PHE A 23 -3.35 -3.15 -10.92
CA PHE A 23 -2.94 -4.53 -10.71
C PHE A 23 -1.81 -4.90 -11.66
N MET A 24 -0.88 -5.72 -11.18
CA MET A 24 0.07 -6.40 -12.04
C MET A 24 -0.47 -7.79 -12.35
N HIS A 25 -0.59 -8.11 -13.62
CA HIS A 25 -1.09 -9.39 -14.11
C HIS A 25 0.06 -10.38 -14.30
N PRO A 26 -0.24 -11.69 -14.41
CA PRO A 26 0.81 -12.71 -14.46
C PRO A 26 1.83 -12.54 -15.58
N ASP A 27 1.46 -11.89 -16.67
CA ASP A 27 2.36 -11.62 -17.79
C ASP A 27 3.13 -10.30 -17.65
N GLY A 28 3.02 -9.64 -16.49
CA GLY A 28 3.68 -8.37 -16.26
C GLY A 28 2.88 -7.15 -16.69
N PHE A 29 1.71 -7.35 -17.28
CA PHE A 29 0.84 -6.23 -17.66
C PHE A 29 0.34 -5.49 -16.43
N ILE A 30 0.39 -4.17 -16.45
CA ILE A 30 -0.13 -3.31 -15.39
C ILE A 30 -1.42 -2.69 -15.87
N GLY A 31 -2.51 -2.90 -15.15
CA GLY A 31 -3.79 -2.34 -15.56
C GLY A 31 -4.91 -2.64 -14.56
N ALA A 32 -6.13 -2.41 -14.99
CA ALA A 32 -7.31 -2.69 -14.19
C ALA A 32 -7.64 -4.18 -14.18
N MET A 33 -8.42 -4.61 -13.20
CA MET A 33 -8.79 -6.03 -13.07
C MET A 33 -9.53 -6.52 -14.33
N GLU A 34 -10.42 -5.71 -14.89
CA GLU A 34 -11.20 -6.09 -16.05
C GLU A 34 -10.36 -6.29 -17.32
N ASP A 35 -9.14 -5.81 -17.32
CA ASP A 35 -8.23 -6.02 -18.46
C ASP A 35 -7.55 -7.37 -18.40
N PHE A 36 -7.83 -8.15 -17.35
CA PHE A 36 -7.13 -9.40 -17.12
C PHE A 36 -7.66 -10.52 -17.99
N ARG A 37 -6.81 -11.02 -18.88
CA ARG A 37 -7.19 -11.95 -19.94
C ARG A 37 -7.51 -13.35 -19.46
N TYR A 38 -6.99 -13.73 -18.31
CA TYR A 38 -7.08 -15.11 -17.82
C TYR A 38 -8.16 -15.28 -16.77
N ASN A 39 -8.79 -14.20 -16.36
CA ASN A 39 -9.84 -14.23 -15.35
C ASN A 39 -9.46 -15.02 -14.10
N ILE A 40 -8.18 -14.91 -13.69
CA ILE A 40 -7.66 -15.57 -12.50
C ILE A 40 -7.29 -14.50 -11.49
N GLU A 41 -8.27 -14.10 -10.72
CA GLU A 41 -8.14 -13.00 -9.76
C GLU A 41 -6.99 -13.21 -8.76
N SER A 42 -6.78 -14.47 -8.33
CA SER A 42 -5.74 -14.78 -7.34
C SER A 42 -4.32 -14.57 -7.86
N LYS A 43 -4.13 -14.45 -9.17
CA LYS A 43 -2.81 -14.27 -9.77
C LYS A 43 -2.48 -12.84 -10.09
N VAL A 44 -3.37 -11.90 -9.86
CA VAL A 44 -3.07 -10.48 -10.01
C VAL A 44 -2.65 -9.94 -8.64
N ILE A 45 -1.77 -8.96 -8.66
CA ILE A 45 -1.26 -8.36 -7.44
C ILE A 45 -1.59 -6.88 -7.47
N PRO A 46 -2.37 -6.39 -6.51
CA PRO A 46 -2.69 -4.97 -6.45
C PRO A 46 -1.49 -4.14 -6.04
N TYR A 47 -1.48 -2.87 -6.44
CA TYR A 47 -0.40 -1.96 -6.08
C TYR A 47 -0.95 -0.58 -5.79
N VAL A 48 -0.12 0.22 -5.10
CA VAL A 48 -0.31 1.66 -5.01
C VAL A 48 0.89 2.35 -5.62
N SER A 49 0.67 3.49 -6.27
CA SER A 49 1.73 4.27 -6.89
C SER A 49 2.29 5.26 -5.86
N THR A 50 3.61 5.32 -5.79
CA THR A 50 4.30 6.29 -4.93
C THR A 50 4.54 7.60 -5.69
N LEU A 51 4.98 8.63 -4.98
CA LEU A 51 5.32 9.90 -5.60
C LEU A 51 6.49 9.79 -6.58
N GLU A 52 7.30 8.75 -6.43
CA GLU A 52 8.47 8.54 -7.28
C GLU A 52 8.15 7.68 -8.49
N ASN A 53 6.87 7.52 -8.82
CA ASN A 53 6.40 6.69 -9.92
C ASN A 53 6.79 5.21 -9.77
N GLN A 54 6.96 4.76 -8.55
CA GLN A 54 7.20 3.36 -8.26
C GLN A 54 5.91 2.71 -7.82
N HIS A 55 5.84 1.40 -7.98
CA HIS A 55 4.68 0.62 -7.57
C HIS A 55 5.04 -0.18 -6.32
N HIS A 56 4.24 -0.02 -5.26
CA HIS A 56 4.32 -0.87 -4.09
C HIS A 56 3.23 -1.93 -4.21
N PHE A 57 3.64 -3.19 -4.28
CA PHE A 57 2.72 -4.32 -4.46
C PHE A 57 2.44 -4.96 -3.11
N GLY A 58 1.20 -5.39 -2.92
CA GLY A 58 0.83 -6.13 -1.72
C GLY A 58 -0.57 -6.69 -1.85
N ARG A 59 -0.81 -7.85 -1.24
CA ARG A 59 -2.11 -8.48 -1.27
C ARG A 59 -3.04 -7.81 -0.28
N PHE A 60 -4.31 -7.76 -0.63
CA PHE A 60 -5.33 -7.19 0.25
C PHE A 60 -5.37 -7.94 1.58
N GLY A 61 -5.50 -7.21 2.67
CA GLY A 61 -5.58 -7.77 4.01
C GLY A 61 -4.24 -8.12 4.65
N GLU A 62 -3.15 -8.07 3.89
CA GLU A 62 -1.82 -8.43 4.39
C GLU A 62 -0.90 -7.23 4.56
N TYR A 63 -1.34 -6.05 4.15
CA TYR A 63 -0.57 -4.81 4.22
C TYR A 63 -1.44 -3.69 4.75
N TYR A 64 -0.78 -2.69 5.33
CA TYR A 64 -1.42 -1.41 5.61
C TYR A 64 -1.11 -0.44 4.49
N LEU A 65 -2.11 0.29 4.07
CA LEU A 65 -1.95 1.43 3.19
C LEU A 65 -1.66 2.65 4.06
N CYS A 66 -0.52 3.25 3.84
CA CYS A 66 -0.10 4.44 4.58
C CYS A 66 -0.16 5.65 3.65
N VAL A 67 -0.63 6.77 4.21
CA VAL A 67 -0.71 8.03 3.47
C VAL A 67 0.00 9.10 4.31
N GLY A 68 0.97 9.74 3.70
CA GLY A 68 1.72 10.80 4.36
C GLY A 68 1.09 12.17 4.16
N ILE A 69 1.72 13.18 4.77
CA ILE A 69 1.17 14.55 4.78
C ILE A 69 1.12 15.20 3.40
N LYS A 70 1.91 14.70 2.45
CA LYS A 70 1.91 15.21 1.08
C LYS A 70 1.02 14.39 0.16
N GLY A 71 0.24 13.47 0.71
CA GLY A 71 -0.59 12.58 -0.08
C GLY A 71 0.15 11.39 -0.67
N GLU A 72 1.44 11.24 -0.34
CA GLU A 72 2.20 10.07 -0.80
C GLU A 72 1.65 8.80 -0.18
N LYS A 73 1.66 7.72 -0.94
CA LYS A 73 1.13 6.43 -0.50
C LYS A 73 2.21 5.37 -0.56
N TRP A 74 2.15 4.42 0.37
CA TRP A 74 3.00 3.23 0.33
C TRP A 74 2.34 2.12 1.13
N LEU A 75 2.86 0.89 0.97
CA LEU A 75 2.35 -0.27 1.68
C LEU A 75 3.39 -0.76 2.67
N VAL A 76 2.93 -1.20 3.84
CA VAL A 76 3.77 -1.79 4.87
C VAL A 76 3.13 -3.11 5.29
N GLU A 77 3.93 -4.18 5.36
CA GLU A 77 3.42 -5.46 5.85
C GLU A 77 2.73 -5.29 7.19
N LYS A 78 1.61 -6.00 7.35
CA LYS A 78 0.75 -5.84 8.52
C LYS A 78 1.51 -6.01 9.83
N GLU A 79 2.31 -7.08 9.95
CA GLU A 79 3.05 -7.34 11.17
C GLU A 79 4.09 -6.29 11.48
N ILE A 80 4.79 -5.82 10.45
CA ILE A 80 5.78 -4.77 10.60
C ILE A 80 5.10 -3.47 11.03
N PHE A 81 3.99 -3.13 10.40
CA PHE A 81 3.26 -1.92 10.76
C PHE A 81 2.80 -1.96 12.21
N GLU A 82 2.19 -3.06 12.61
CA GLU A 82 1.64 -3.18 13.97
C GLU A 82 2.72 -3.17 15.05
N SER A 83 3.95 -3.54 14.71
CA SER A 83 5.05 -3.52 15.67
C SER A 83 5.82 -2.20 15.70
N THR A 84 5.67 -1.34 14.68
CA THR A 84 6.46 -0.12 14.56
C THR A 84 5.65 1.17 14.68
N TYR A 85 4.34 1.09 14.56
CA TYR A 85 3.47 2.26 14.63
C TYR A 85 2.49 2.12 15.78
N GLU A 86 2.18 3.23 16.39
CA GLU A 86 1.23 3.30 17.49
C GLU A 86 0.13 4.28 17.10
N GLU A 87 -1.10 3.86 17.29
CA GLU A 87 -2.25 4.71 16.98
C GLU A 87 -2.30 5.91 17.93
N VAL A 88 -2.42 7.10 17.35
CA VAL A 88 -2.62 8.32 18.13
C VAL A 88 -4.12 8.50 18.29
N LYS A 89 -4.60 8.36 19.51
CA LYS A 89 -6.02 8.52 19.79
C LYS A 89 -6.32 9.96 20.16
N THR A 90 -7.24 10.56 19.44
CA THR A 90 -7.72 11.89 19.74
C THR A 90 -9.02 11.78 20.52
N LYS A 91 -9.18 12.66 21.49
CA LYS A 91 -10.41 12.71 22.26
C LYS A 91 -11.42 13.63 21.60
#